data_2f8f7e887dd48ece03fc152467a9a062
#
_entry.id   2f8f7e887dd48ece03fc152467a9a062
#
_cell.length_a   1.000
_cell.length_b   1.000
_cell.length_c   1.000
_cell.angle_alpha   90.00
_cell.angle_beta   90.00
_cell.angle_gamma   90.00
#
_symmetry.space_group_name_H-M   'P 1'
#
loop_
_entity.id
_entity.type
_entity.pdbx_description
1 polymer ?
#
loop_
_entity_poly.entity_id
_entity_poly.type
_entity_poly.pdbx_seq_one_letter_code
_entity_poly.pdbx_strand_id
1 'polypeptide(L)'
;MTDAPKAMIVTAQPEASEAGARVLMQGGNAVDAAVAAALVAGVVDPQMCGIAGFGSCQIYSPKQGVHQCIDFHGKTPLAATPGMWLDLLEGETRDGFGFVLKGNVNDLGYQAVTTPGSLLAYFEMARDHGSWDWADLCAPAIRQADLGFAIRPHVHYWYTHGADLGRADVRERLAFSQTGRDIYFRPDGSIKKIGERIVNPDLATTLRRIARDGADIFYRGDIAEEIEADMKKHGGLITRDDLARYETTRGEPLRGAYRGFDLTTNNPPGGGIMLIEMLNILEQFDLAAMGHNSTEYIRTVCEAMKAATADKDAHVGDPAFVRIPDHLTDKVYAASIAARIKAGEKMRVDRLGLPEPKDTTHVAVVDKDGTCVTMTHSLGMPSGVISDGLGFMYNGCMAVFDPRPGSAGSIAPGKSRFSSICPTIAFRDGKPAIVLGAPGGTQIAMGVVQALLNVMDFDMSMLHAVSSPRFSSTSNAIDITNRIPDYSVDPLREEGYEVIRSALTFGIGAVHGIRIDDGVLTGAADPGHDGVALGV
;
A
#
# COMPACT_ATOMS: atom_id res chain seq x y z
N MET A 1 -35.33 4.39 -13.28
CA MET A 1 -34.37 4.14 -12.21
C MET A 1 -33.41 3.09 -12.76
N THR A 2 -32.13 3.41 -12.86
CA THR A 2 -31.12 2.39 -13.19
C THR A 2 -31.08 1.41 -12.02
N ASP A 3 -31.09 0.10 -12.29
CA ASP A 3 -30.94 -0.91 -11.27
C ASP A 3 -29.65 -0.65 -10.47
N ALA A 4 -29.65 -0.93 -9.16
CA ALA A 4 -28.47 -0.82 -8.34
C ALA A 4 -27.37 -1.76 -8.86
N PRO A 5 -26.10 -1.36 -8.87
CA PRO A 5 -25.01 -2.20 -9.35
C PRO A 5 -24.93 -3.50 -8.53
N LYS A 6 -24.74 -4.61 -9.24
CA LYS A 6 -24.61 -5.94 -8.62
C LYS A 6 -23.15 -6.30 -8.30
N ALA A 7 -22.22 -5.61 -8.92
CA ALA A 7 -20.79 -5.72 -8.66
C ALA A 7 -20.15 -4.33 -8.71
N MET A 8 -18.98 -4.17 -8.07
CA MET A 8 -18.30 -2.89 -8.01
C MET A 8 -16.79 -3.08 -7.89
N ILE A 9 -16.05 -2.20 -8.56
CA ILE A 9 -14.60 -2.08 -8.40
C ILE A 9 -14.21 -0.63 -8.12
N VAL A 10 -13.23 -0.44 -7.23
CA VAL A 10 -12.64 0.86 -6.92
C VAL A 10 -11.12 0.73 -6.96
N THR A 11 -10.45 1.57 -7.72
CA THR A 11 -8.98 1.66 -7.75
C THR A 11 -8.51 3.11 -7.82
N ALA A 12 -7.22 3.32 -7.59
CA ALA A 12 -6.59 4.64 -7.72
C ALA A 12 -6.37 5.09 -9.18
N GLN A 13 -6.50 4.18 -10.16
CA GLN A 13 -6.27 4.44 -11.58
C GLN A 13 -7.52 4.14 -12.40
N PRO A 14 -8.06 5.11 -13.19
CA PRO A 14 -9.25 4.90 -13.99
C PRO A 14 -9.17 3.72 -14.96
N GLU A 15 -8.01 3.54 -15.61
CA GLU A 15 -7.78 2.45 -16.57
C GLU A 15 -7.80 1.07 -15.86
N ALA A 16 -7.32 1.00 -14.62
CA ALA A 16 -7.38 -0.22 -13.83
C ALA A 16 -8.82 -0.54 -13.41
N SER A 17 -9.58 0.46 -12.95
CA SER A 17 -11.01 0.30 -12.66
C SER A 17 -11.79 -0.14 -13.90
N GLU A 18 -11.51 0.45 -15.05
CA GLU A 18 -12.17 0.07 -16.32
C GLU A 18 -11.84 -1.38 -16.70
N ALA A 19 -10.59 -1.80 -16.58
CA ALA A 19 -10.19 -3.18 -16.88
C ALA A 19 -10.94 -4.18 -16.01
N GLY A 20 -10.97 -3.97 -14.68
CA GLY A 20 -11.70 -4.85 -13.78
C GLY A 20 -13.22 -4.81 -13.97
N ALA A 21 -13.80 -3.64 -14.24
CA ALA A 21 -15.23 -3.53 -14.54
C ALA A 21 -15.62 -4.30 -15.82
N ARG A 22 -14.78 -4.25 -16.86
CA ARG A 22 -14.98 -5.06 -18.08
C ARG A 22 -14.96 -6.56 -17.80
N VAL A 23 -14.05 -7.02 -16.93
CA VAL A 23 -14.00 -8.41 -16.48
C VAL A 23 -15.31 -8.80 -15.78
N LEU A 24 -15.78 -7.98 -14.82
CA LEU A 24 -17.05 -8.22 -14.12
C LEU A 24 -18.25 -8.24 -15.07
N MET A 25 -18.34 -7.29 -16.02
CA MET A 25 -19.39 -7.23 -17.04
C MET A 25 -19.43 -8.49 -17.92
N GLN A 26 -18.27 -9.09 -18.17
CA GLN A 26 -18.14 -10.30 -19.01
C GLN A 26 -18.26 -11.60 -18.20
N GLY A 27 -18.60 -11.53 -16.92
CA GLY A 27 -18.90 -12.67 -16.06
C GLY A 27 -17.74 -13.21 -15.26
N GLY A 28 -16.56 -12.56 -15.29
CA GLY A 28 -15.46 -12.84 -14.36
C GLY A 28 -15.83 -12.53 -12.91
N ASN A 29 -15.16 -13.16 -11.98
CA ASN A 29 -15.38 -12.93 -10.54
C ASN A 29 -14.53 -11.78 -9.99
N ALA A 30 -14.66 -11.49 -8.70
CA ALA A 30 -13.91 -10.41 -8.05
C ALA A 30 -12.39 -10.60 -8.10
N VAL A 31 -11.89 -11.84 -8.11
CA VAL A 31 -10.46 -12.15 -8.20
C VAL A 31 -9.93 -11.84 -9.59
N ASP A 32 -10.66 -12.27 -10.64
CA ASP A 32 -10.32 -11.95 -12.03
C ASP A 32 -10.22 -10.44 -12.25
N ALA A 33 -11.22 -9.70 -11.75
CA ALA A 33 -11.28 -8.25 -11.85
C ALA A 33 -10.12 -7.57 -11.10
N ALA A 34 -9.80 -8.03 -9.89
CA ALA A 34 -8.71 -7.48 -9.09
C ALA A 34 -7.35 -7.73 -9.75
N VAL A 35 -7.11 -8.91 -10.30
CA VAL A 35 -5.85 -9.27 -10.98
C VAL A 35 -5.68 -8.47 -12.27
N ALA A 36 -6.70 -8.39 -13.11
CA ALA A 36 -6.65 -7.59 -14.34
C ALA A 36 -6.39 -6.10 -14.03
N ALA A 37 -7.06 -5.56 -13.00
CA ALA A 37 -6.85 -4.19 -12.55
C ALA A 37 -5.43 -3.97 -12.02
N ALA A 38 -4.89 -4.89 -11.22
CA ALA A 38 -3.53 -4.79 -10.67
C ALA A 38 -2.46 -4.81 -11.76
N LEU A 39 -2.60 -5.68 -12.76
CA LEU A 39 -1.69 -5.73 -13.92
C LEU A 39 -1.74 -4.42 -14.72
N VAL A 40 -2.93 -3.86 -14.94
CA VAL A 40 -3.09 -2.56 -15.63
C VAL A 40 -2.51 -1.43 -14.79
N ALA A 41 -2.77 -1.39 -13.48
CA ALA A 41 -2.23 -0.38 -12.57
C ALA A 41 -0.70 -0.32 -12.64
N GLY A 42 -0.03 -1.47 -12.69
CA GLY A 42 1.44 -1.55 -12.81
C GLY A 42 1.99 -1.01 -14.14
N VAL A 43 1.16 -0.86 -15.16
CA VAL A 43 1.54 -0.23 -16.43
C VAL A 43 1.29 1.27 -16.41
N VAL A 44 0.11 1.70 -15.92
CA VAL A 44 -0.35 3.10 -16.03
C VAL A 44 0.05 3.97 -14.85
N ASP A 45 0.61 3.36 -13.83
CA ASP A 45 1.12 4.04 -12.62
C ASP A 45 2.42 3.35 -12.12
N PRO A 46 3.45 3.31 -13.00
CA PRO A 46 4.63 2.45 -12.84
C PRO A 46 5.56 2.86 -11.70
N GLN A 47 5.38 4.04 -11.10
CA GLN A 47 6.09 4.45 -9.89
C GLN A 47 5.39 3.96 -8.61
N MET A 48 4.09 3.65 -8.67
CA MET A 48 3.31 3.21 -7.52
C MET A 48 3.36 1.70 -7.29
N CYS A 49 3.22 0.93 -8.37
CA CYS A 49 3.12 -0.52 -8.32
C CYS A 49 3.63 -1.19 -9.60
N GLY A 50 3.72 -2.51 -9.59
CA GLY A 50 4.12 -3.29 -10.76
C GLY A 50 4.36 -4.75 -10.44
N ILE A 51 4.68 -5.53 -11.49
CA ILE A 51 4.93 -6.97 -11.37
C ILE A 51 6.14 -7.31 -10.50
N ALA A 52 7.11 -6.40 -10.40
CA ALA A 52 8.28 -6.55 -9.53
C ALA A 52 8.12 -5.84 -8.17
N GLY A 53 6.88 -5.74 -7.68
CA GLY A 53 6.51 -5.14 -6.41
C GLY A 53 6.23 -6.15 -5.29
N PHE A 54 5.46 -5.68 -4.31
CA PHE A 54 5.04 -6.42 -3.14
C PHE A 54 3.64 -6.00 -2.71
N GLY A 55 3.06 -6.69 -1.72
CA GLY A 55 1.75 -6.30 -1.19
C GLY A 55 1.13 -7.34 -0.26
N SER A 56 -0.17 -7.16 -0.05
CA SER A 56 -1.04 -8.09 0.65
C SER A 56 -2.46 -7.99 0.13
N CYS A 57 -3.15 -9.11 0.12
CA CYS A 57 -4.52 -9.26 -0.38
C CYS A 57 -5.36 -10.07 0.59
N GLN A 58 -6.65 -9.74 0.70
CA GLN A 58 -7.65 -10.63 1.26
C GLN A 58 -8.67 -11.03 0.19
N ILE A 59 -9.06 -12.30 0.23
CA ILE A 59 -10.12 -12.88 -0.57
C ILE A 59 -11.16 -13.47 0.39
N TYR A 60 -12.38 -12.95 0.33
CA TYR A 60 -13.54 -13.55 0.97
C TYR A 60 -14.52 -14.01 -0.11
N SER A 61 -14.76 -15.29 -0.20
CA SER A 61 -15.72 -15.88 -1.15
C SER A 61 -16.67 -16.82 -0.44
N PRO A 62 -17.91 -16.39 -0.16
CA PRO A 62 -18.91 -17.24 0.49
C PRO A 62 -19.26 -18.45 -0.37
N LYS A 63 -19.24 -18.29 -1.70
CA LYS A 63 -19.54 -19.38 -2.66
C LYS A 63 -18.48 -20.47 -2.66
N GLN A 64 -17.20 -20.09 -2.51
CA GLN A 64 -16.09 -21.05 -2.46
C GLN A 64 -15.77 -21.51 -1.02
N GLY A 65 -16.38 -20.89 -0.01
CA GLY A 65 -16.06 -21.15 1.40
C GLY A 65 -14.65 -20.68 1.78
N VAL A 66 -14.14 -19.62 1.12
CA VAL A 66 -12.78 -19.10 1.30
C VAL A 66 -12.82 -17.79 2.06
N HIS A 67 -11.94 -17.68 3.07
CA HIS A 67 -11.57 -16.41 3.68
C HIS A 67 -10.06 -16.44 3.92
N GLN A 68 -9.28 -15.90 3.01
CA GLN A 68 -7.82 -16.05 2.99
C GLN A 68 -7.13 -14.70 2.90
N CYS A 69 -6.04 -14.56 3.66
CA CYS A 69 -5.04 -13.52 3.47
C CYS A 69 -3.86 -14.10 2.69
N ILE A 70 -3.42 -13.38 1.66
CA ILE A 70 -2.25 -13.71 0.85
C ILE A 70 -1.25 -12.57 1.04
N ASP A 71 -0.13 -12.89 1.66
CA ASP A 71 0.99 -11.98 1.85
C ASP A 71 2.05 -12.23 0.77
N PHE A 72 2.47 -11.15 0.13
CA PHE A 72 3.52 -11.16 -0.89
C PHE A 72 4.49 -9.98 -0.71
N HIS A 73 4.88 -9.72 0.56
CA HIS A 73 5.91 -8.73 0.88
C HIS A 73 7.25 -9.07 0.22
N GLY A 74 7.99 -8.02 -0.15
CA GLY A 74 9.33 -8.19 -0.71
C GLY A 74 10.30 -8.73 0.35
N LYS A 75 11.11 -9.73 -0.03
CA LYS A 75 12.08 -10.37 0.86
C LYS A 75 13.48 -9.86 0.60
N THR A 76 14.21 -9.60 1.67
CA THR A 76 15.64 -9.24 1.60
C THR A 76 16.40 -10.30 0.80
N PRO A 77 17.27 -9.93 -0.16
CA PRO A 77 18.10 -10.89 -0.87
C PRO A 77 18.95 -11.74 0.06
N LEU A 78 19.21 -12.99 -0.31
CA LEU A 78 20.03 -13.93 0.47
C LEU A 78 21.47 -13.45 0.65
N ALA A 79 21.95 -12.61 -0.27
CA ALA A 79 23.28 -11.99 -0.20
C ALA A 79 23.38 -10.86 0.83
N ALA A 80 22.27 -10.36 1.37
CA ALA A 80 22.29 -9.32 2.39
C ALA A 80 22.80 -9.88 3.72
N THR A 81 23.51 -9.05 4.48
CA THR A 81 24.03 -9.43 5.81
C THR A 81 23.61 -8.44 6.87
N PRO A 82 23.35 -8.87 8.11
CA PRO A 82 23.06 -7.95 9.21
C PRO A 82 24.16 -6.90 9.37
N GLY A 83 23.76 -5.63 9.41
CA GLY A 83 24.70 -4.51 9.58
C GLY A 83 25.52 -4.14 8.35
N MET A 84 25.23 -4.71 7.15
CA MET A 84 25.99 -4.43 5.92
C MET A 84 26.11 -2.94 5.56
N TRP A 85 25.23 -2.11 6.08
CA TRP A 85 25.19 -0.65 5.83
C TRP A 85 25.29 0.18 7.11
N LEU A 86 25.72 -0.40 8.21
CA LEU A 86 25.77 0.29 9.50
C LEU A 86 26.64 1.58 9.44
N ASP A 87 27.79 1.49 8.76
CA ASP A 87 28.73 2.61 8.61
C ASP A 87 28.22 3.69 7.61
N LEU A 88 27.15 3.43 6.90
CA LEU A 88 26.55 4.34 5.94
C LEU A 88 25.32 5.09 6.50
N LEU A 89 24.89 4.77 7.71
CA LEU A 89 23.68 5.37 8.30
C LEU A 89 23.91 6.85 8.62
N GLU A 90 23.08 7.71 8.00
CA GLU A 90 23.08 9.16 8.22
C GLU A 90 21.85 9.64 9.00
N GLY A 91 20.73 8.93 8.92
CA GLY A 91 19.49 9.30 9.59
C GLY A 91 18.33 8.36 9.36
N GLU A 92 17.19 8.75 9.93
CA GLU A 92 15.91 8.04 9.82
C GLU A 92 14.84 9.05 9.43
N THR A 93 13.89 8.67 8.58
CA THR A 93 12.76 9.55 8.24
C THR A 93 11.85 9.74 9.46
N ARG A 94 11.33 10.96 9.67
CA ARG A 94 10.47 11.30 10.82
C ARG A 94 9.28 10.37 10.98
N ASP A 95 8.72 9.95 9.87
CA ASP A 95 7.55 9.08 9.84
C ASP A 95 7.89 7.58 9.89
N GLY A 96 9.19 7.23 9.97
CA GLY A 96 9.66 5.85 10.00
C GLY A 96 9.47 5.08 8.70
N PHE A 97 9.36 5.78 7.58
CA PHE A 97 9.25 5.11 6.27
C PHE A 97 10.58 4.50 5.82
N GLY A 98 11.69 4.91 6.40
CA GLY A 98 12.98 4.32 6.08
C GLY A 98 14.18 5.03 6.67
N PHE A 99 15.33 4.58 6.25
CA PHE A 99 16.64 5.03 6.71
C PHE A 99 17.38 5.74 5.58
N VAL A 100 18.01 6.88 5.92
CA VAL A 100 18.84 7.66 5.02
C VAL A 100 20.27 7.14 5.14
N LEU A 101 20.80 6.59 4.06
CA LEU A 101 22.15 6.07 3.99
C LEU A 101 22.99 6.90 3.01
N LYS A 102 24.25 7.04 3.30
CA LYS A 102 25.22 7.71 2.42
C LYS A 102 25.17 7.12 1.01
N GLY A 103 24.94 7.97 0.01
CA GLY A 103 24.80 7.57 -1.39
C GLY A 103 23.48 6.89 -1.74
N ASN A 104 22.49 6.92 -0.86
CA ASN A 104 21.16 6.36 -1.07
C ASN A 104 21.16 4.87 -1.52
N VAL A 105 22.16 4.11 -1.10
CA VAL A 105 22.39 2.73 -1.60
C VAL A 105 21.23 1.77 -1.32
N ASN A 106 20.46 2.03 -0.27
CA ASN A 106 19.28 1.26 0.10
C ASN A 106 17.99 1.75 -0.58
N ASP A 107 18.02 2.92 -1.23
CA ASP A 107 16.85 3.64 -1.69
C ASP A 107 16.80 3.80 -3.22
N LEU A 108 17.96 3.91 -3.88
CA LEU A 108 18.09 4.11 -5.32
C LEU A 108 19.08 3.11 -5.91
N GLY A 109 18.70 2.47 -7.01
CA GLY A 109 19.54 1.57 -7.75
C GLY A 109 19.40 0.10 -7.35
N TYR A 110 20.35 -0.70 -7.81
CA TYR A 110 20.26 -2.16 -7.80
C TYR A 110 20.27 -2.79 -6.40
N GLN A 111 20.91 -2.16 -5.41
CA GLN A 111 20.94 -2.66 -4.03
C GLN A 111 19.66 -2.30 -3.24
N ALA A 112 18.84 -1.39 -3.77
CA ALA A 112 17.56 -1.04 -3.15
C ALA A 112 16.46 -2.10 -3.35
N VAL A 113 16.68 -3.08 -4.23
CA VAL A 113 15.68 -4.05 -4.66
C VAL A 113 15.56 -5.22 -3.69
N THR A 114 14.34 -5.53 -3.24
CA THR A 114 14.01 -6.80 -2.58
C THR A 114 13.45 -7.80 -3.57
N THR A 115 13.56 -9.10 -3.26
CA THR A 115 12.93 -10.16 -4.07
C THR A 115 11.44 -9.90 -4.20
N PRO A 116 10.91 -9.68 -5.42
CA PRO A 116 9.53 -9.23 -5.61
C PRO A 116 8.51 -10.37 -5.49
N GLY A 117 7.31 -10.04 -5.02
CA GLY A 117 6.23 -11.02 -4.83
C GLY A 117 4.97 -10.78 -5.66
N SER A 118 4.77 -9.56 -6.22
CA SER A 118 3.49 -9.19 -6.83
C SER A 118 3.04 -10.12 -7.95
N LEU A 119 3.93 -10.43 -8.91
CA LEU A 119 3.56 -11.27 -10.04
C LEU A 119 3.14 -12.69 -9.62
N LEU A 120 3.88 -13.29 -8.66
CA LEU A 120 3.53 -14.62 -8.16
C LEU A 120 2.16 -14.61 -7.51
N ALA A 121 1.89 -13.61 -6.65
CA ALA A 121 0.60 -13.48 -5.99
C ALA A 121 -0.56 -13.33 -6.99
N TYR A 122 -0.41 -12.47 -8.01
CA TYR A 122 -1.45 -12.29 -9.04
C TYR A 122 -1.74 -13.59 -9.80
N PHE A 123 -0.67 -14.29 -10.20
CA PHE A 123 -0.80 -15.57 -10.91
C PHE A 123 -1.46 -16.64 -10.04
N GLU A 124 -1.05 -16.75 -8.79
CA GLU A 124 -1.62 -17.73 -7.85
C GLU A 124 -3.08 -17.40 -7.49
N MET A 125 -3.43 -16.12 -7.30
CA MET A 125 -4.81 -15.69 -7.09
C MET A 125 -5.70 -16.08 -8.27
N ALA A 126 -5.26 -15.80 -9.50
CA ALA A 126 -5.99 -16.17 -10.72
C ALA A 126 -6.14 -17.68 -10.86
N ARG A 127 -5.07 -18.44 -10.63
CA ARG A 127 -5.06 -19.91 -10.73
C ARG A 127 -6.01 -20.58 -9.71
N ASP A 128 -5.99 -20.12 -8.45
CA ASP A 128 -6.62 -20.81 -7.33
C ASP A 128 -8.07 -20.35 -7.11
N HIS A 129 -8.38 -19.09 -7.44
CA HIS A 129 -9.66 -18.45 -7.13
C HIS A 129 -10.31 -17.75 -8.32
N GLY A 130 -9.58 -17.55 -9.42
CA GLY A 130 -10.11 -16.95 -10.65
C GLY A 130 -10.99 -17.91 -11.45
N SER A 131 -11.63 -17.38 -12.46
CA SER A 131 -12.49 -18.12 -13.41
C SER A 131 -12.09 -17.88 -14.88
N TRP A 132 -11.20 -16.93 -15.13
CA TRP A 132 -10.69 -16.58 -16.46
C TRP A 132 -9.30 -17.15 -16.71
N ASP A 133 -8.97 -17.35 -17.97
CA ASP A 133 -7.63 -17.71 -18.37
C ASP A 133 -6.64 -16.60 -18.06
N TRP A 134 -5.47 -16.97 -17.55
CA TRP A 134 -4.40 -16.05 -17.20
C TRP A 134 -4.01 -15.09 -18.32
N ALA A 135 -3.94 -15.59 -19.56
CA ALA A 135 -3.59 -14.78 -20.72
C ALA A 135 -4.62 -13.67 -20.98
N ASP A 136 -5.91 -13.95 -20.77
CA ASP A 136 -6.98 -12.97 -20.92
C ASP A 136 -6.93 -11.88 -19.85
N LEU A 137 -6.53 -12.23 -18.62
CA LEU A 137 -6.30 -11.27 -17.53
C LEU A 137 -5.10 -10.37 -17.80
N CYS A 138 -4.07 -10.85 -18.49
CA CYS A 138 -2.91 -10.06 -18.91
C CYS A 138 -3.19 -9.13 -20.10
N ALA A 139 -4.16 -9.46 -20.95
CA ALA A 139 -4.38 -8.76 -22.22
C ALA A 139 -4.66 -7.25 -22.08
N PRO A 140 -5.43 -6.74 -21.09
CA PRO A 140 -5.61 -5.31 -20.89
C PRO A 140 -4.30 -4.59 -20.57
N ALA A 141 -3.44 -5.15 -19.72
CA ALA A 141 -2.15 -4.56 -19.38
C ALA A 141 -1.18 -4.54 -20.57
N ILE A 142 -1.12 -5.63 -21.35
CA ILE A 142 -0.35 -5.68 -22.60
C ILE A 142 -0.78 -4.56 -23.53
N ARG A 143 -2.08 -4.38 -23.71
CA ARG A 143 -2.63 -3.32 -24.57
C ARG A 143 -2.24 -1.92 -24.09
N GLN A 144 -2.28 -1.66 -22.78
CA GLN A 144 -1.86 -0.37 -22.22
C GLN A 144 -0.36 -0.12 -22.41
N ALA A 145 0.46 -1.14 -22.31
CA ALA A 145 1.90 -1.02 -22.54
C ALA A 145 2.23 -0.76 -24.03
N ASP A 146 1.53 -1.43 -24.95
CA ASP A 146 1.70 -1.29 -26.41
C ASP A 146 1.22 0.07 -26.94
N LEU A 147 -0.03 0.41 -26.60
CA LEU A 147 -0.69 1.61 -27.13
C LEU A 147 -0.34 2.85 -26.32
N GLY A 148 0.17 2.63 -25.12
CA GLY A 148 0.51 3.67 -24.16
C GLY A 148 -0.72 4.27 -23.46
N PHE A 149 -0.46 4.99 -22.38
CA PHE A 149 -1.43 5.73 -21.59
C PHE A 149 -1.06 7.22 -21.54
N ALA A 150 -2.05 8.08 -21.31
CA ALA A 150 -1.81 9.51 -21.15
C ALA A 150 -1.40 9.80 -19.69
N ILE A 151 -0.37 10.63 -19.52
CA ILE A 151 0.05 11.09 -18.19
C ILE A 151 -1.07 11.93 -17.58
N ARG A 152 -1.62 11.46 -16.46
CA ARG A 152 -2.65 12.15 -15.69
C ARG A 152 -2.04 13.16 -14.71
N PRO A 153 -2.82 14.13 -14.19
CA PRO A 153 -2.34 15.13 -13.24
C PRO A 153 -1.68 14.54 -12.00
N HIS A 154 -2.26 13.50 -11.39
CA HIS A 154 -1.70 12.84 -10.21
C HIS A 154 -0.37 12.14 -10.53
N VAL A 155 -0.28 11.40 -11.64
CA VAL A 155 0.96 10.76 -12.09
C VAL A 155 2.06 11.81 -12.35
N HIS A 156 1.70 12.94 -13.01
CA HIS A 156 2.65 14.02 -13.27
C HIS A 156 3.11 14.72 -11.99
N TYR A 157 2.21 14.88 -11.02
CA TYR A 157 2.57 15.43 -9.71
C TYR A 157 3.72 14.62 -9.09
N TRP A 158 3.59 13.29 -9.06
CA TRP A 158 4.64 12.41 -8.55
C TRP A 158 5.94 12.47 -9.35
N TYR A 159 5.84 12.58 -10.69
CA TYR A 159 7.03 12.69 -11.55
C TYR A 159 7.84 13.97 -11.31
N THR A 160 7.22 14.99 -10.77
CA THR A 160 7.83 16.33 -10.59
C THR A 160 7.97 16.76 -9.14
N HIS A 161 7.41 16.01 -8.20
CA HIS A 161 7.51 16.31 -6.79
C HIS A 161 8.90 15.94 -6.27
N GLY A 162 9.56 16.89 -5.58
CA GLY A 162 10.87 16.68 -4.97
C GLY A 162 10.79 15.92 -3.66
N ALA A 163 11.82 15.18 -3.33
CA ALA A 163 12.00 14.55 -2.03
C ALA A 163 12.66 15.54 -1.06
N ASP A 164 12.09 15.69 0.13
CA ASP A 164 12.51 16.74 1.08
C ASP A 164 13.61 16.31 2.07
N LEU A 165 14.13 15.08 2.04
CA LEU A 165 14.89 14.53 3.17
C LEU A 165 16.19 13.78 2.82
N GLY A 166 16.85 14.15 1.75
CA GLY A 166 18.12 13.49 1.37
C GLY A 166 17.92 12.11 0.73
N ARG A 167 16.68 11.76 0.39
CA ARG A 167 16.33 10.58 -0.44
C ARG A 167 16.17 11.01 -1.90
N ALA A 168 16.29 10.04 -2.81
CA ALA A 168 16.07 10.28 -4.23
C ALA A 168 14.60 10.67 -4.51
N ASP A 169 14.36 11.71 -5.30
CA ASP A 169 13.03 12.05 -5.78
C ASP A 169 12.55 11.10 -6.90
N VAL A 170 11.25 11.13 -7.23
CA VAL A 170 10.69 10.23 -8.25
C VAL A 170 11.28 10.52 -9.62
N ARG A 171 11.58 11.78 -9.95
CA ARG A 171 12.23 12.14 -11.22
C ARG A 171 13.63 11.53 -11.34
N GLU A 172 14.40 11.53 -10.26
CA GLU A 172 15.73 10.90 -10.19
C GLU A 172 15.63 9.39 -10.41
N ARG A 173 14.63 8.75 -9.79
CA ARG A 173 14.34 7.32 -9.97
C ARG A 173 13.95 6.98 -11.39
N LEU A 174 13.09 7.77 -12.02
CA LEU A 174 12.70 7.58 -13.42
C LEU A 174 13.86 7.80 -14.40
N ALA A 175 14.83 8.65 -14.04
CA ALA A 175 16.03 8.94 -14.84
C ALA A 175 17.21 8.00 -14.55
N PHE A 176 17.11 7.11 -13.58
CA PHE A 176 18.24 6.27 -13.13
C PHE A 176 18.77 5.36 -14.25
N SER A 177 17.91 4.57 -14.88
CA SER A 177 18.26 3.71 -16.01
C SER A 177 18.14 4.45 -17.36
N GLN A 178 18.87 3.98 -18.39
CA GLN A 178 18.68 4.52 -19.74
C GLN A 178 17.26 4.24 -20.24
N THR A 179 16.77 3.02 -20.03
CA THR A 179 15.38 2.64 -20.36
C THR A 179 14.36 3.58 -19.73
N GLY A 180 14.54 3.96 -18.45
CA GLY A 180 13.69 4.94 -17.78
C GLY A 180 13.72 6.32 -18.45
N ARG A 181 14.91 6.80 -18.83
CA ARG A 181 15.04 8.06 -19.58
C ARG A 181 14.29 8.02 -20.91
N ASP A 182 14.43 6.93 -21.64
CA ASP A 182 13.79 6.78 -22.96
C ASP A 182 12.26 6.71 -22.86
N ILE A 183 11.72 6.12 -21.79
CA ILE A 183 10.28 5.98 -21.55
C ILE A 183 9.66 7.28 -21.04
N TYR A 184 10.25 7.93 -20.01
CA TYR A 184 9.60 8.99 -19.25
C TYR A 184 10.05 10.40 -19.63
N PHE A 185 11.15 10.55 -20.35
CA PHE A 185 11.68 11.87 -20.70
C PHE A 185 11.56 12.17 -22.19
N ARG A 186 11.66 13.43 -22.53
CA ARG A 186 11.77 13.94 -23.87
C ARG A 186 13.23 13.97 -24.32
N PRO A 187 13.52 14.13 -25.63
CA PRO A 187 14.89 14.23 -26.13
C PRO A 187 15.70 15.40 -25.54
N ASP A 188 15.04 16.44 -25.04
CA ASP A 188 15.68 17.60 -24.38
C ASP A 188 16.01 17.34 -22.92
N GLY A 189 15.73 16.15 -22.40
CA GLY A 189 15.95 15.77 -20.99
C GLY A 189 14.86 16.27 -20.03
N SER A 190 13.82 16.94 -20.51
CA SER A 190 12.66 17.28 -19.68
C SER A 190 11.74 16.07 -19.52
N ILE A 191 11.09 15.97 -18.35
CA ILE A 191 10.09 14.93 -18.13
C ILE A 191 8.86 15.20 -19.00
N LYS A 192 8.21 14.14 -19.46
CA LYS A 192 6.96 14.23 -20.26
C LYS A 192 5.85 14.90 -19.43
N LYS A 193 5.00 15.69 -20.09
CA LYS A 193 3.94 16.52 -19.47
C LYS A 193 2.60 15.79 -19.40
N ILE A 194 1.68 16.36 -18.62
CA ILE A 194 0.26 15.95 -18.59
C ILE A 194 -0.29 15.85 -20.02
N GLY A 195 -0.98 14.76 -20.30
CA GLY A 195 -1.58 14.45 -21.60
C GLY A 195 -0.63 13.81 -22.61
N GLU A 196 0.69 13.85 -22.41
CA GLU A 196 1.61 13.08 -23.26
C GLU A 196 1.52 11.59 -22.97
N ARG A 197 1.87 10.79 -23.97
CA ARG A 197 1.77 9.32 -23.86
C ARG A 197 3.08 8.68 -23.39
N ILE A 198 2.93 7.75 -22.48
CA ILE A 198 3.96 6.77 -22.12
C ILE A 198 3.66 5.49 -22.91
N VAL A 199 4.60 5.04 -23.70
CA VAL A 199 4.56 3.76 -24.44
C VAL A 199 5.75 2.93 -23.97
N ASN A 200 5.53 1.66 -23.67
CA ASN A 200 6.56 0.77 -23.15
C ASN A 200 6.51 -0.60 -23.84
N PRO A 201 7.09 -0.72 -25.05
CA PRO A 201 7.05 -1.95 -25.84
C PRO A 201 7.80 -3.11 -25.21
N ASP A 202 8.85 -2.83 -24.42
CA ASP A 202 9.61 -3.86 -23.69
C ASP A 202 8.75 -4.49 -22.61
N LEU A 203 8.02 -3.68 -21.84
CA LEU A 203 7.05 -4.19 -20.86
C LEU A 203 5.94 -5.00 -21.54
N ALA A 204 5.43 -4.54 -22.68
CA ALA A 204 4.43 -5.29 -23.45
C ALA A 204 4.95 -6.67 -23.88
N THR A 205 6.20 -6.73 -24.33
CA THR A 205 6.88 -7.99 -24.70
C THR A 205 7.05 -8.90 -23.48
N THR A 206 7.51 -8.37 -22.37
CA THR A 206 7.64 -9.11 -21.10
C THR A 206 6.29 -9.66 -20.63
N LEU A 207 5.22 -8.84 -20.65
CA LEU A 207 3.87 -9.28 -20.27
C LEU A 207 3.32 -10.36 -21.21
N ARG A 208 3.64 -10.34 -22.52
CA ARG A 208 3.27 -11.43 -23.45
C ARG A 208 3.96 -12.74 -23.11
N ARG A 209 5.25 -12.68 -22.73
CA ARG A 209 6.00 -13.87 -22.25
C ARG A 209 5.32 -14.43 -20.99
N ILE A 210 5.00 -13.56 -20.02
CA ILE A 210 4.33 -13.94 -18.78
C ILE A 210 2.91 -14.47 -19.05
N ALA A 211 2.16 -13.87 -19.97
CA ALA A 211 0.81 -14.33 -20.35
C ALA A 211 0.83 -15.74 -20.95
N ARG A 212 1.86 -16.05 -21.74
CA ARG A 212 2.03 -17.35 -22.39
C ARG A 212 2.53 -18.44 -21.43
N ASP A 213 3.54 -18.12 -20.60
CA ASP A 213 4.34 -19.11 -19.85
C ASP A 213 4.03 -19.08 -18.32
N GLY A 214 3.14 -18.19 -17.86
CA GLY A 214 2.83 -18.01 -16.44
C GLY A 214 3.92 -17.26 -15.67
N ALA A 215 3.79 -17.25 -14.34
CA ALA A 215 4.75 -16.56 -13.48
C ALA A 215 6.12 -17.25 -13.41
N ASP A 216 6.19 -18.55 -13.68
CA ASP A 216 7.44 -19.32 -13.59
C ASP A 216 8.55 -18.79 -14.49
N ILE A 217 8.23 -18.19 -15.64
CA ILE A 217 9.24 -17.57 -16.51
C ILE A 217 10.00 -16.44 -15.81
N PHE A 218 9.30 -15.69 -14.91
CA PHE A 218 9.89 -14.60 -14.13
C PHE A 218 10.74 -15.11 -12.95
N TYR A 219 10.30 -16.18 -12.29
CA TYR A 219 10.95 -16.66 -11.06
C TYR A 219 11.99 -17.76 -11.32
N ARG A 220 11.84 -18.56 -12.39
CA ARG A 220 12.68 -19.75 -12.66
C ARG A 220 13.16 -19.86 -14.10
N GLY A 221 12.53 -19.13 -15.04
CA GLY A 221 12.83 -19.21 -16.48
C GLY A 221 13.74 -18.09 -16.98
N ASP A 222 13.60 -17.80 -18.27
CA ASP A 222 14.49 -16.88 -19.00
C ASP A 222 14.50 -15.46 -18.43
N ILE A 223 13.34 -14.96 -17.93
CA ILE A 223 13.29 -13.62 -17.31
C ILE A 223 14.14 -13.60 -16.03
N ALA A 224 14.13 -14.69 -15.23
CA ALA A 224 14.99 -14.77 -14.04
C ALA A 224 16.49 -14.73 -14.41
N GLU A 225 16.87 -15.32 -15.54
CA GLU A 225 18.26 -15.28 -16.05
C GLU A 225 18.66 -13.85 -16.46
N GLU A 226 17.76 -13.15 -17.17
CA GLU A 226 17.96 -11.76 -17.58
C GLU A 226 18.07 -10.83 -16.36
N ILE A 227 17.21 -11.02 -15.35
CA ILE A 227 17.24 -10.26 -14.08
C ILE A 227 18.60 -10.47 -13.37
N GLU A 228 19.02 -11.73 -13.17
CA GLU A 228 20.28 -12.01 -12.48
C GLU A 228 21.49 -11.44 -13.24
N ALA A 229 21.51 -11.55 -14.56
CA ALA A 229 22.58 -11.03 -15.38
C ALA A 229 22.73 -9.50 -15.23
N ASP A 230 21.61 -8.78 -15.25
CA ASP A 230 21.59 -7.33 -15.07
C ASP A 230 21.97 -6.92 -13.64
N MET A 231 21.42 -7.60 -12.63
CA MET A 231 21.78 -7.39 -11.22
C MET A 231 23.27 -7.60 -10.99
N LYS A 232 23.84 -8.69 -11.50
CA LYS A 232 25.27 -9.02 -11.38
C LYS A 232 26.15 -7.98 -12.06
N LYS A 233 25.75 -7.51 -13.25
CA LYS A 233 26.49 -6.50 -14.02
C LYS A 233 26.61 -5.17 -13.27
N HIS A 234 25.60 -4.82 -12.47
CA HIS A 234 25.50 -3.52 -11.80
C HIS A 234 25.63 -3.59 -10.26
N GLY A 235 26.07 -4.73 -9.71
CA GLY A 235 26.30 -4.88 -8.27
C GLY A 235 25.04 -4.97 -7.43
N GLY A 236 23.93 -5.42 -8.02
CA GLY A 236 22.68 -5.74 -7.31
C GLY A 236 22.83 -7.02 -6.50
N LEU A 237 21.85 -7.25 -5.63
CA LEU A 237 21.88 -8.36 -4.66
C LEU A 237 20.98 -9.53 -5.07
N ILE A 238 20.02 -9.34 -5.97
CA ILE A 238 19.06 -10.37 -6.39
C ILE A 238 19.75 -11.40 -7.29
N THR A 239 19.54 -12.67 -6.98
CA THR A 239 20.00 -13.82 -7.74
C THR A 239 18.82 -14.68 -8.22
N ARG A 240 19.08 -15.64 -9.11
CA ARG A 240 18.07 -16.65 -9.50
C ARG A 240 17.62 -17.51 -8.32
N ASP A 241 18.48 -17.73 -7.34
CA ASP A 241 18.13 -18.50 -6.14
C ASP A 241 17.13 -17.72 -5.27
N ASP A 242 17.29 -16.40 -5.15
CA ASP A 242 16.29 -15.53 -4.48
C ASP A 242 14.93 -15.62 -5.15
N LEU A 243 14.89 -15.50 -6.48
CA LEU A 243 13.67 -15.58 -7.26
C LEU A 243 13.02 -16.95 -7.16
N ALA A 244 13.78 -18.03 -7.37
CA ALA A 244 13.28 -19.39 -7.39
C ALA A 244 12.72 -19.88 -6.05
N ARG A 245 13.23 -19.34 -4.93
CA ARG A 245 12.79 -19.65 -3.56
C ARG A 245 11.66 -18.74 -3.06
N TYR A 246 11.29 -17.71 -3.83
CA TYR A 246 10.24 -16.83 -3.38
C TYR A 246 8.89 -17.57 -3.35
N GLU A 247 8.20 -17.44 -2.23
CA GLU A 247 6.86 -17.99 -1.99
C GLU A 247 5.97 -16.94 -1.33
N THR A 248 4.68 -16.90 -1.70
CA THR A 248 3.66 -16.14 -0.99
C THR A 248 3.34 -16.80 0.34
N THR A 249 3.00 -16.02 1.36
CA THR A 249 2.50 -16.57 2.63
C THR A 249 0.98 -16.51 2.65
N ARG A 250 0.32 -17.62 2.97
CA ARG A 250 -1.15 -17.74 2.95
C ARG A 250 -1.66 -18.23 4.28
N GLY A 251 -2.79 -17.70 4.71
CA GLY A 251 -3.41 -18.09 5.96
C GLY A 251 -4.75 -17.40 6.20
N GLU A 252 -5.32 -17.66 7.38
CA GLU A 252 -6.46 -16.91 7.86
C GLU A 252 -6.07 -15.44 8.07
N PRO A 253 -6.95 -14.47 7.77
CA PRO A 253 -6.70 -13.08 8.07
C PRO A 253 -6.67 -12.82 9.58
N LEU A 254 -5.93 -11.79 9.99
CA LEU A 254 -5.96 -11.28 11.35
C LEU A 254 -7.36 -10.74 11.66
N ARG A 255 -7.91 -11.09 12.84
CA ARG A 255 -9.28 -10.76 13.24
C ARG A 255 -9.29 -9.73 14.36
N GLY A 256 -10.28 -8.85 14.32
CA GLY A 256 -10.60 -7.89 15.37
C GLY A 256 -12.10 -7.61 15.40
N ALA A 257 -12.52 -6.76 16.32
CA ALA A 257 -13.91 -6.30 16.38
C ALA A 257 -13.95 -4.85 16.84
N TYR A 258 -14.91 -4.09 16.32
CA TYR A 258 -15.13 -2.69 16.68
C TYR A 258 -16.62 -2.33 16.54
N ARG A 259 -17.25 -1.92 17.63
CA ARG A 259 -18.65 -1.43 17.68
C ARG A 259 -19.66 -2.31 16.93
N GLY A 260 -19.57 -3.63 17.13
CA GLY A 260 -20.48 -4.59 16.51
C GLY A 260 -20.14 -4.96 15.06
N PHE A 261 -19.02 -4.49 14.55
CA PHE A 261 -18.41 -5.02 13.32
C PHE A 261 -17.32 -6.03 13.66
N ASP A 262 -17.31 -7.17 12.98
CA ASP A 262 -16.15 -8.05 12.91
C ASP A 262 -15.21 -7.54 11.81
N LEU A 263 -13.92 -7.49 12.11
CA LEU A 263 -12.89 -6.97 11.22
C LEU A 263 -11.92 -8.06 10.81
N THR A 264 -11.54 -8.07 9.56
CA THR A 264 -10.44 -8.89 9.07
C THR A 264 -9.46 -8.03 8.29
N THR A 265 -8.17 -8.25 8.52
CA THR A 265 -7.08 -7.52 7.86
C THR A 265 -5.88 -8.44 7.68
N ASN A 266 -4.77 -7.93 7.14
CA ASN A 266 -3.58 -8.75 6.93
C ASN A 266 -2.80 -9.00 8.22
N ASN A 267 -2.08 -10.12 8.22
CA ASN A 267 -1.16 -10.48 9.29
C ASN A 267 0.15 -9.67 9.20
N PRO A 268 0.98 -9.62 10.27
CA PRO A 268 2.36 -9.16 10.16
C PRO A 268 3.14 -9.96 9.08
N PRO A 269 4.05 -9.29 8.35
CA PRO A 269 4.60 -7.96 8.56
C PRO A 269 3.74 -6.81 8.03
N GLY A 270 2.47 -7.02 7.74
CA GLY A 270 1.54 -5.97 7.34
C GLY A 270 1.00 -5.15 8.51
N GLY A 271 0.34 -4.02 8.17
CA GLY A 271 -0.14 -3.02 9.13
C GLY A 271 -1.45 -3.36 9.84
N GLY A 272 -2.05 -4.51 9.57
CA GLY A 272 -3.33 -4.91 10.16
C GLY A 272 -3.33 -4.93 11.68
N ILE A 273 -2.21 -5.32 12.28
CA ILE A 273 -2.04 -5.32 13.74
C ILE A 273 -2.16 -3.91 14.34
N MET A 274 -1.57 -2.89 13.69
CA MET A 274 -1.70 -1.49 14.11
C MET A 274 -3.15 -1.02 14.01
N LEU A 275 -3.84 -1.41 12.93
CA LEU A 275 -5.23 -1.04 12.72
C LEU A 275 -6.13 -1.58 13.84
N ILE A 276 -5.99 -2.86 14.20
CA ILE A 276 -6.78 -3.49 15.25
C ILE A 276 -6.45 -2.85 16.61
N GLU A 277 -5.17 -2.59 16.91
CA GLU A 277 -4.74 -1.94 18.13
C GLU A 277 -5.37 -0.54 18.27
N MET A 278 -5.27 0.30 17.23
CA MET A 278 -5.89 1.63 17.23
C MET A 278 -7.40 1.56 17.46
N LEU A 279 -8.10 0.67 16.77
CA LEU A 279 -9.55 0.50 16.93
C LEU A 279 -9.92 0.03 18.34
N ASN A 280 -9.18 -0.91 18.92
CA ASN A 280 -9.40 -1.38 20.28
C ASN A 280 -9.19 -0.26 21.32
N ILE A 281 -8.19 0.62 21.13
CA ILE A 281 -7.98 1.80 21.99
C ILE A 281 -9.14 2.77 21.83
N LEU A 282 -9.53 3.09 20.59
CA LEU A 282 -10.56 4.08 20.27
C LEU A 282 -11.97 3.63 20.66
N GLU A 283 -12.22 2.33 20.76
CA GLU A 283 -13.51 1.80 21.24
C GLU A 283 -13.82 2.21 22.69
N GLN A 284 -12.80 2.58 23.48
CA GLN A 284 -12.94 3.06 24.85
C GLN A 284 -13.42 4.52 24.99
N PHE A 285 -13.63 5.20 23.84
CA PHE A 285 -14.04 6.61 23.79
C PHE A 285 -15.39 6.76 23.04
N ASP A 286 -16.16 7.77 23.38
CA ASP A 286 -17.35 8.16 22.61
C ASP A 286 -16.96 9.19 21.55
N LEU A 287 -16.42 8.68 20.42
CA LEU A 287 -15.92 9.53 19.34
C LEU A 287 -17.04 10.36 18.67
N ALA A 288 -18.26 9.82 18.61
CA ALA A 288 -19.40 10.52 18.05
C ALA A 288 -19.76 11.76 18.89
N ALA A 289 -19.75 11.64 20.24
CA ALA A 289 -20.00 12.76 21.15
C ALA A 289 -18.91 13.84 21.10
N MET A 290 -17.63 13.47 20.79
CA MET A 290 -16.56 14.45 20.61
C MET A 290 -16.77 15.33 19.36
N GLY A 291 -17.48 14.82 18.37
CA GLY A 291 -17.70 15.49 17.08
C GLY A 291 -16.55 15.30 16.09
N HIS A 292 -16.90 15.03 14.85
CA HIS A 292 -15.94 14.75 13.78
C HIS A 292 -14.93 15.90 13.58
N ASN A 293 -13.64 15.58 13.62
CA ASN A 293 -12.53 16.53 13.47
C ASN A 293 -12.52 17.70 14.47
N SER A 294 -13.17 17.55 15.63
CA SER A 294 -12.99 18.46 16.77
C SER A 294 -11.57 18.33 17.35
N THR A 295 -11.15 19.30 18.16
CA THR A 295 -9.86 19.26 18.88
C THR A 295 -9.71 17.96 19.70
N GLU A 296 -10.77 17.60 20.45
CA GLU A 296 -10.77 16.41 21.30
C GLU A 296 -10.68 15.13 20.48
N TYR A 297 -11.43 15.03 19.37
CA TYR A 297 -11.38 13.91 18.45
C TYR A 297 -9.97 13.75 17.86
N ILE A 298 -9.40 14.83 17.30
CA ILE A 298 -8.06 14.80 16.70
C ILE A 298 -7.01 14.36 17.73
N ARG A 299 -7.03 14.96 18.93
CA ARG A 299 -6.12 14.58 20.01
C ARG A 299 -6.22 13.09 20.34
N THR A 300 -7.44 12.60 20.60
CA THR A 300 -7.67 11.22 21.02
C THR A 300 -7.22 10.22 19.96
N VAL A 301 -7.56 10.45 18.70
CA VAL A 301 -7.16 9.57 17.59
C VAL A 301 -5.65 9.62 17.36
N CYS A 302 -5.03 10.81 17.45
CA CYS A 302 -3.56 10.94 17.32
C CYS A 302 -2.81 10.20 18.44
N GLU A 303 -3.30 10.23 19.67
CA GLU A 303 -2.65 9.50 20.77
C GLU A 303 -2.76 7.97 20.57
N ALA A 304 -3.88 7.47 20.05
CA ALA A 304 -4.00 6.06 19.66
C ALA A 304 -3.06 5.70 18.49
N MET A 305 -2.91 6.59 17.50
CA MET A 305 -1.97 6.41 16.39
C MET A 305 -0.52 6.35 16.88
N LYS A 306 -0.13 7.21 17.82
CA LYS A 306 1.22 7.21 18.40
C LYS A 306 1.50 5.94 19.19
N ALA A 307 0.54 5.46 20.01
CA ALA A 307 0.67 4.23 20.78
C ALA A 307 0.95 3.04 19.84
N ALA A 308 0.08 2.83 18.84
CA ALA A 308 0.24 1.76 17.87
C ALA A 308 1.53 1.89 17.02
N THR A 309 1.99 3.13 16.76
CA THR A 309 3.25 3.36 16.06
C THR A 309 4.45 2.96 16.92
N ALA A 310 4.46 3.32 18.21
CA ALA A 310 5.54 2.96 19.13
C ALA A 310 5.63 1.44 19.32
N ASP A 311 4.50 0.77 19.49
CA ASP A 311 4.43 -0.68 19.62
C ASP A 311 4.89 -1.39 18.35
N LYS A 312 4.47 -0.88 17.18
CA LYS A 312 4.93 -1.37 15.89
C LYS A 312 6.46 -1.26 15.76
N ASP A 313 7.04 -0.11 16.10
CA ASP A 313 8.49 0.09 15.98
C ASP A 313 9.28 -0.85 16.89
N ALA A 314 8.77 -1.10 18.08
CA ALA A 314 9.42 -1.98 19.05
C ALA A 314 9.29 -3.48 18.71
N HIS A 315 8.16 -3.89 18.14
CA HIS A 315 7.76 -5.30 18.16
C HIS A 315 7.36 -5.91 16.82
N VAL A 316 6.95 -5.11 15.82
CA VAL A 316 6.35 -5.68 14.60
C VAL A 316 7.35 -5.78 13.46
N GLY A 317 7.50 -6.99 12.94
CA GLY A 317 8.33 -7.34 11.79
C GLY A 317 7.88 -8.66 11.19
N ASP A 318 8.76 -9.31 10.43
CA ASP A 318 8.51 -10.64 9.87
C ASP A 318 8.39 -11.69 10.99
N PRO A 319 7.24 -12.38 11.14
CA PRO A 319 7.04 -13.37 12.21
C PRO A 319 8.00 -14.56 12.18
N ALA A 320 8.65 -14.83 11.04
CA ALA A 320 9.68 -15.86 10.94
C ALA A 320 11.00 -15.43 11.62
N PHE A 321 11.19 -14.14 11.89
CA PHE A 321 12.42 -13.57 12.44
C PHE A 321 12.23 -12.91 13.80
N VAL A 322 11.01 -12.43 14.12
CA VAL A 322 10.73 -11.73 15.38
C VAL A 322 9.47 -12.28 16.02
N ARG A 323 9.50 -12.40 17.35
CA ARG A 323 8.32 -12.74 18.13
C ARG A 323 7.48 -11.48 18.36
N ILE A 324 6.29 -11.46 17.81
CA ILE A 324 5.32 -10.38 18.00
C ILE A 324 4.47 -10.69 19.22
N PRO A 325 4.33 -9.75 20.20
CA PRO A 325 3.52 -9.97 21.38
C PRO A 325 2.02 -10.07 21.06
N ASP A 326 1.36 -11.11 21.56
CA ASP A 326 -0.07 -11.35 21.32
C ASP A 326 -0.96 -10.23 21.88
N HIS A 327 -0.49 -9.55 22.94
CA HIS A 327 -1.28 -8.51 23.63
C HIS A 327 -1.53 -7.25 22.77
N LEU A 328 -0.80 -7.01 21.69
CA LEU A 328 -0.98 -5.82 20.82
C LEU A 328 -2.39 -5.74 20.22
N THR A 329 -3.06 -6.87 20.07
CA THR A 329 -4.46 -6.92 19.60
C THR A 329 -5.47 -7.17 20.73
N ASP A 330 -5.01 -7.19 22.00
CA ASP A 330 -5.84 -7.48 23.16
C ASP A 330 -6.59 -6.21 23.64
N LYS A 331 -7.88 -6.34 23.87
CA LYS A 331 -8.73 -5.25 24.39
C LYS A 331 -8.36 -4.82 25.81
N VAL A 332 -7.78 -5.72 26.63
CA VAL A 332 -7.31 -5.37 27.98
C VAL A 332 -6.09 -4.45 27.90
N TYR A 333 -5.15 -4.76 27.02
CA TYR A 333 -4.00 -3.89 26.77
C TYR A 333 -4.45 -2.53 26.22
N ALA A 334 -5.29 -2.52 25.22
CA ALA A 334 -5.86 -1.30 24.63
C ALA A 334 -6.61 -0.43 25.65
N ALA A 335 -7.35 -1.04 26.59
CA ALA A 335 -8.02 -0.31 27.68
C ALA A 335 -7.00 0.35 28.62
N SER A 336 -5.84 -0.25 28.87
CA SER A 336 -4.76 0.35 29.66
C SER A 336 -4.17 1.60 28.99
N ILE A 337 -3.96 1.54 27.67
CA ILE A 337 -3.51 2.70 26.88
C ILE A 337 -4.58 3.80 26.88
N ALA A 338 -5.84 3.44 26.66
CA ALA A 338 -6.95 4.39 26.70
C ALA A 338 -7.07 5.10 28.08
N ALA A 339 -6.83 4.40 29.17
CA ALA A 339 -6.82 5.00 30.51
C ALA A 339 -5.70 6.05 30.67
N ARG A 340 -4.51 5.80 30.12
CA ARG A 340 -3.40 6.77 30.10
C ARG A 340 -3.78 8.02 29.27
N ILE A 341 -4.36 7.82 28.08
CA ILE A 341 -4.84 8.93 27.23
C ILE A 341 -5.90 9.76 27.97
N LYS A 342 -6.88 9.11 28.64
CA LYS A 342 -7.90 9.80 29.46
C LYS A 342 -7.31 10.58 30.63
N ALA A 343 -6.19 10.12 31.18
CA ALA A 343 -5.44 10.82 32.22
C ALA A 343 -4.60 12.00 31.68
N GLY A 344 -4.64 12.28 30.36
CA GLY A 344 -3.89 13.38 29.74
C GLY A 344 -2.44 13.06 29.42
N GLU A 345 -2.05 11.77 29.46
CA GLU A 345 -0.71 11.37 29.06
C GLU A 345 -0.57 11.46 27.54
N LYS A 346 0.54 12.05 27.08
CA LYS A 346 0.90 12.10 25.66
C LYS A 346 1.78 10.91 25.30
N MET A 347 1.31 10.08 24.38
CA MET A 347 2.11 8.98 23.84
C MET A 347 3.30 9.54 23.05
N ARG A 348 4.42 8.82 23.04
CA ARG A 348 5.65 9.25 22.38
C ARG A 348 6.10 8.25 21.32
N VAL A 349 6.55 8.80 20.20
CA VAL A 349 7.22 8.07 19.12
C VAL A 349 8.57 8.76 18.92
N ASP A 350 9.65 8.07 19.27
CA ASP A 350 10.99 8.65 19.27
C ASP A 350 11.59 8.61 17.84
N ARG A 351 11.18 9.56 17.01
CA ARG A 351 11.72 9.77 15.67
C ARG A 351 12.01 11.24 15.39
N LEU A 352 13.05 11.48 14.61
CA LEU A 352 13.50 12.80 14.19
C LEU A 352 13.49 12.85 12.66
N GLY A 353 12.70 13.74 12.06
CA GLY A 353 12.67 13.94 10.60
C GLY A 353 11.39 14.59 10.10
N LEU A 354 11.30 14.88 8.80
CA LEU A 354 10.14 15.46 8.11
C LEU A 354 9.31 14.40 7.37
N PRO A 355 8.00 14.59 7.12
CA PRO A 355 7.20 13.63 6.37
C PRO A 355 7.58 13.62 4.89
N GLU A 356 7.59 12.44 4.27
CA GLU A 356 7.79 12.26 2.83
C GLU A 356 6.48 11.94 2.11
N PRO A 357 6.36 12.31 0.83
CA PRO A 357 5.34 11.75 -0.06
C PRO A 357 5.60 10.26 -0.30
N LYS A 358 4.53 9.44 -0.44
CA LYS A 358 4.61 7.98 -0.38
C LYS A 358 3.80 7.32 -1.47
N ASP A 359 4.40 6.32 -2.09
CA ASP A 359 3.88 5.58 -3.22
C ASP A 359 3.23 4.26 -2.81
N THR A 360 2.07 3.95 -3.37
CA THR A 360 1.35 2.67 -3.23
C THR A 360 0.05 2.76 -4.03
N THR A 361 -0.60 1.64 -4.30
CA THR A 361 -1.96 1.63 -4.85
C THR A 361 -2.85 0.61 -4.16
N HIS A 362 -4.17 0.73 -4.34
CA HIS A 362 -5.17 -0.15 -3.75
C HIS A 362 -6.28 -0.51 -4.73
N VAL A 363 -6.76 -1.76 -4.63
CA VAL A 363 -7.89 -2.31 -5.39
C VAL A 363 -8.89 -2.91 -4.42
N ALA A 364 -10.16 -2.47 -4.48
CA ALA A 364 -11.28 -3.07 -3.79
C ALA A 364 -12.33 -3.55 -4.81
N VAL A 365 -12.78 -4.80 -4.70
CA VAL A 365 -13.78 -5.41 -5.60
C VAL A 365 -14.81 -6.17 -4.79
N VAL A 366 -16.07 -6.05 -5.19
CA VAL A 366 -17.18 -6.88 -4.74
C VAL A 366 -17.92 -7.36 -5.98
N ASP A 367 -18.09 -8.68 -6.15
CA ASP A 367 -18.85 -9.25 -7.26
C ASP A 367 -20.30 -9.57 -6.89
N LYS A 368 -21.08 -9.97 -7.89
CA LYS A 368 -22.50 -10.31 -7.75
C LYS A 368 -22.79 -11.49 -6.83
N ASP A 369 -21.80 -12.36 -6.59
CA ASP A 369 -21.91 -13.53 -5.73
C ASP A 369 -21.48 -13.21 -4.28
N GLY A 370 -21.12 -11.95 -3.99
CA GLY A 370 -20.67 -11.46 -2.69
C GLY A 370 -19.21 -11.79 -2.39
N THR A 371 -18.44 -12.20 -3.39
CA THR A 371 -16.99 -12.33 -3.25
C THR A 371 -16.36 -10.95 -3.12
N CYS A 372 -15.55 -10.75 -2.08
CA CYS A 372 -14.83 -9.52 -1.82
C CYS A 372 -13.33 -9.74 -1.99
N VAL A 373 -12.67 -8.86 -2.72
CA VAL A 373 -11.21 -8.78 -2.81
C VAL A 373 -10.77 -7.38 -2.39
N THR A 374 -9.81 -7.32 -1.48
CA THR A 374 -9.15 -6.08 -1.09
C THR A 374 -7.64 -6.29 -1.14
N MET A 375 -6.95 -5.54 -1.97
CA MET A 375 -5.52 -5.71 -2.23
C MET A 375 -4.80 -4.37 -2.23
N THR A 376 -3.79 -4.24 -1.38
CA THR A 376 -2.84 -3.12 -1.41
C THR A 376 -1.51 -3.63 -1.93
N HIS A 377 -1.02 -3.05 -3.02
CA HIS A 377 0.23 -3.45 -3.66
C HIS A 377 1.07 -2.24 -4.05
N SER A 378 2.40 -2.41 -4.11
CA SER A 378 3.32 -1.28 -4.16
C SER A 378 4.68 -1.68 -4.71
N LEU A 379 5.46 -0.67 -5.11
CA LEU A 379 6.92 -0.76 -5.22
C LEU A 379 7.64 -0.31 -3.94
N GLY A 380 6.91 0.22 -2.95
CA GLY A 380 7.47 0.90 -1.77
C GLY A 380 7.88 2.31 -2.14
N MET A 381 9.08 2.47 -2.63
CA MET A 381 9.50 3.51 -3.58
C MET A 381 10.06 2.78 -4.81
N PRO A 382 9.96 3.33 -6.02
CA PRO A 382 10.62 2.71 -7.17
C PRO A 382 12.15 2.78 -7.02
N SER A 383 12.85 1.68 -7.25
CA SER A 383 14.31 1.65 -7.17
C SER A 383 15.03 2.48 -8.24
N GLY A 384 14.32 2.86 -9.30
CA GLY A 384 14.89 3.46 -10.50
C GLY A 384 15.43 2.45 -11.51
N VAL A 385 15.59 1.21 -11.12
CA VAL A 385 16.07 0.15 -12.00
C VAL A 385 14.97 -0.34 -12.92
N ILE A 386 15.23 -0.28 -14.20
CA ILE A 386 14.46 -0.95 -15.26
C ILE A 386 15.49 -1.69 -16.10
N SER A 387 15.51 -3.00 -16.03
CA SER A 387 16.42 -3.81 -16.83
C SER A 387 16.13 -3.65 -18.32
N ASP A 388 17.19 -3.53 -19.11
CA ASP A 388 17.10 -3.33 -20.56
C ASP A 388 16.34 -4.50 -21.21
N GLY A 389 15.37 -4.18 -22.08
CA GLY A 389 14.50 -5.14 -22.73
C GLY A 389 13.38 -5.74 -21.88
N LEU A 390 13.36 -5.53 -20.55
CA LEU A 390 12.29 -6.04 -19.67
C LEU A 390 11.18 -5.01 -19.38
N GLY A 391 11.52 -3.72 -19.31
CA GLY A 391 10.59 -2.61 -19.30
C GLY A 391 9.81 -2.37 -18.00
N PHE A 392 9.92 -3.22 -16.97
CA PHE A 392 9.26 -2.99 -15.67
C PHE A 392 10.21 -2.37 -14.65
N MET A 393 9.64 -1.53 -13.78
CA MET A 393 10.34 -0.93 -12.65
C MET A 393 10.42 -1.91 -11.48
N TYR A 394 11.60 -2.03 -10.86
CA TYR A 394 11.75 -2.79 -9.61
C TYR A 394 11.40 -1.96 -8.38
N ASN A 395 11.01 -2.66 -7.32
CA ASN A 395 10.76 -2.07 -6.01
C ASN A 395 12.06 -1.53 -5.38
N GLY A 396 11.92 -0.53 -4.48
CA GLY A 396 13.00 0.04 -3.67
C GLY A 396 12.80 -0.26 -2.19
N CYS A 397 12.45 -1.50 -1.86
CA CYS A 397 11.99 -1.87 -0.53
C CYS A 397 13.09 -2.06 0.51
N MET A 398 14.37 -2.10 0.12
CA MET A 398 15.48 -2.18 1.09
C MET A 398 15.59 -0.93 1.97
N ALA A 399 15.05 0.22 1.54
CA ALA A 399 15.12 1.47 2.27
C ALA A 399 14.45 1.45 3.66
N VAL A 400 13.50 0.55 3.89
CA VAL A 400 12.76 0.48 5.17
C VAL A 400 13.38 -0.48 6.19
N PHE A 401 14.37 -1.26 5.80
CA PHE A 401 15.08 -2.12 6.76
C PHE A 401 16.06 -1.30 7.60
N ASP A 402 16.04 -1.54 8.92
CA ASP A 402 17.00 -0.93 9.83
C ASP A 402 18.41 -1.51 9.58
N PRO A 403 19.40 -0.68 9.23
CA PRO A 403 20.77 -1.16 9.05
C PRO A 403 21.44 -1.55 10.38
N ARG A 404 20.85 -1.14 11.51
CA ARG A 404 21.35 -1.53 12.84
C ARG A 404 20.83 -2.94 13.19
N PRO A 405 21.69 -3.88 13.61
CA PRO A 405 21.26 -5.19 14.08
C PRO A 405 20.47 -5.11 15.40
N GLY A 406 19.52 -6.02 15.60
CA GLY A 406 18.86 -6.23 16.89
C GLY A 406 17.48 -5.60 17.05
N SER A 407 16.98 -4.84 16.07
CA SER A 407 15.59 -4.35 16.05
C SER A 407 14.65 -5.28 15.28
N ALA A 408 13.34 -5.11 15.48
CA ALA A 408 12.34 -5.86 14.73
C ALA A 408 12.46 -5.62 13.20
N GLY A 409 12.88 -4.42 12.79
CA GLY A 409 13.09 -4.02 11.41
C GLY A 409 14.48 -4.31 10.83
N SER A 410 15.43 -4.89 11.59
CA SER A 410 16.80 -5.11 11.14
C SER A 410 16.90 -5.99 9.90
N ILE A 411 17.90 -5.71 9.05
CA ILE A 411 18.22 -6.50 7.86
C ILE A 411 18.58 -7.93 8.26
N ALA A 412 17.99 -8.91 7.58
CA ALA A 412 18.39 -10.32 7.65
C ALA A 412 18.08 -11.01 6.30
N PRO A 413 18.91 -11.95 5.84
CA PRO A 413 18.69 -12.68 4.57
C PRO A 413 17.31 -13.34 4.53
N GLY A 414 16.56 -13.15 3.45
CA GLY A 414 15.24 -13.74 3.26
C GLY A 414 14.10 -13.15 4.11
N LYS A 415 14.36 -12.10 4.91
CA LYS A 415 13.36 -11.46 5.76
C LYS A 415 12.43 -10.57 4.97
N SER A 416 11.14 -10.65 5.26
CA SER A 416 10.14 -9.73 4.72
C SER A 416 10.20 -8.38 5.44
N ARG A 417 9.98 -7.29 4.68
CA ARG A 417 9.90 -5.95 5.25
C ARG A 417 8.57 -5.76 6.00
N PHE A 418 8.55 -4.89 7.01
CA PHE A 418 7.31 -4.33 7.52
C PHE A 418 6.68 -3.37 6.50
N SER A 419 5.36 -3.32 6.45
CA SER A 419 4.61 -2.25 5.78
C SER A 419 3.34 -1.90 6.54
N SER A 420 2.87 -0.65 6.40
CA SER A 420 1.60 -0.23 7.00
C SER A 420 0.37 -0.60 6.15
N ILE A 421 0.54 -1.34 5.07
CA ILE A 421 -0.59 -1.80 4.25
C ILE A 421 -1.52 -2.66 5.10
N CYS A 422 -2.82 -2.37 5.04
CA CYS A 422 -3.85 -3.06 5.81
C CYS A 422 -5.15 -3.18 5.00
N PRO A 423 -5.16 -3.99 3.92
CA PRO A 423 -6.39 -4.27 3.19
C PRO A 423 -7.39 -4.90 4.17
N THR A 424 -8.60 -4.34 4.28
CA THR A 424 -9.54 -4.66 5.35
C THR A 424 -10.93 -4.96 4.81
N ILE A 425 -11.57 -5.97 5.40
CA ILE A 425 -12.99 -6.26 5.24
C ILE A 425 -13.65 -6.18 6.62
N ALA A 426 -14.68 -5.35 6.74
CA ALA A 426 -15.52 -5.32 7.93
C ALA A 426 -16.86 -6.01 7.65
N PHE A 427 -17.31 -6.81 8.61
CA PHE A 427 -18.55 -7.57 8.55
C PHE A 427 -19.53 -7.04 9.58
N ARG A 428 -20.81 -7.04 9.22
CA ARG A 428 -21.92 -6.83 10.15
C ARG A 428 -22.88 -8.00 10.01
N ASP A 429 -23.24 -8.61 11.12
CA ASP A 429 -24.12 -9.79 11.16
C ASP A 429 -23.64 -10.92 10.26
N GLY A 430 -22.31 -11.14 10.21
CA GLY A 430 -21.65 -12.18 9.41
C GLY A 430 -21.59 -11.90 7.90
N LYS A 431 -22.02 -10.72 7.43
CA LYS A 431 -21.96 -10.32 6.01
C LYS A 431 -20.96 -9.18 5.80
N PRO A 432 -20.23 -9.16 4.67
CA PRO A 432 -19.40 -8.02 4.34
C PRO A 432 -20.22 -6.73 4.31
N ALA A 433 -19.72 -5.69 4.99
CA ALA A 433 -20.32 -4.36 5.05
C ALA A 433 -19.39 -3.28 4.51
N ILE A 434 -18.07 -3.44 4.66
CA ILE A 434 -17.07 -2.49 4.17
C ILE A 434 -15.88 -3.26 3.62
N VAL A 435 -15.41 -2.89 2.42
CA VAL A 435 -14.21 -3.43 1.78
C VAL A 435 -13.34 -2.27 1.38
N LEU A 436 -12.16 -2.10 1.99
CA LEU A 436 -11.33 -0.93 1.75
C LEU A 436 -9.84 -1.16 2.04
N GLY A 437 -9.05 -0.19 1.64
CA GLY A 437 -7.64 -0.02 1.96
C GLY A 437 -7.10 1.27 1.36
N ALA A 438 -5.81 1.50 1.44
CA ALA A 438 -5.23 2.77 1.01
C ALA A 438 -3.80 2.64 0.52
N PRO A 439 -3.35 3.47 -0.43
CA PRO A 439 -1.96 3.91 -0.56
C PRO A 439 -1.59 4.95 0.50
N GLY A 440 -0.28 5.19 0.70
CA GLY A 440 0.21 6.26 1.58
C GLY A 440 1.34 5.89 2.55
N GLY A 441 2.13 4.86 2.28
CA GLY A 441 3.28 4.45 3.11
C GLY A 441 2.89 4.24 4.57
N THR A 442 3.59 4.85 5.52
CA THR A 442 3.29 4.74 6.97
C THR A 442 1.93 5.34 7.36
N GLN A 443 1.35 6.19 6.52
CA GLN A 443 0.04 6.81 6.76
C GLN A 443 -1.14 5.93 6.30
N ILE A 444 -0.90 4.75 5.72
CA ILE A 444 -1.96 3.85 5.24
C ILE A 444 -2.90 3.47 6.38
N ALA A 445 -2.37 2.88 7.46
CA ALA A 445 -3.19 2.47 8.60
C ALA A 445 -3.91 3.66 9.24
N MET A 446 -3.28 4.86 9.23
CA MET A 446 -3.86 6.10 9.77
C MET A 446 -5.05 6.60 8.92
N GLY A 447 -4.97 6.46 7.59
CA GLY A 447 -6.08 6.78 6.69
C GLY A 447 -7.21 5.76 6.79
N VAL A 448 -6.86 4.46 6.81
CA VAL A 448 -7.84 3.36 6.90
C VAL A 448 -8.63 3.43 8.20
N VAL A 449 -7.98 3.64 9.36
CA VAL A 449 -8.69 3.78 10.63
C VAL A 449 -9.69 4.93 10.60
N GLN A 450 -9.30 6.11 10.09
CA GLN A 450 -10.22 7.25 10.03
C GLN A 450 -11.40 7.02 9.08
N ALA A 451 -11.19 6.36 7.93
CA ALA A 451 -12.29 6.03 7.04
C ALA A 451 -13.26 5.03 7.68
N LEU A 452 -12.77 4.05 8.44
CA LEU A 452 -13.61 3.12 9.22
C LEU A 452 -14.40 3.87 10.30
N LEU A 453 -13.74 4.74 11.08
CA LEU A 453 -14.42 5.58 12.10
C LEU A 453 -15.51 6.46 11.45
N ASN A 454 -15.22 7.05 10.29
CA ASN A 454 -16.19 7.88 9.57
C ASN A 454 -17.45 7.09 9.17
N VAL A 455 -17.30 5.84 8.76
CA VAL A 455 -18.45 4.98 8.46
C VAL A 455 -19.12 4.45 9.74
N MET A 456 -18.35 3.96 10.72
CA MET A 456 -18.85 3.20 11.85
C MET A 456 -19.37 4.08 13.00
N ASP A 457 -18.70 5.19 13.30
CA ASP A 457 -19.07 6.12 14.39
C ASP A 457 -19.94 7.29 13.92
N PHE A 458 -19.79 7.72 12.66
CA PHE A 458 -20.46 8.89 12.11
C PHE A 458 -21.46 8.57 10.99
N ASP A 459 -21.66 7.30 10.66
CA ASP A 459 -22.55 6.81 9.61
C ASP A 459 -22.40 7.55 8.26
N MET A 460 -21.18 7.90 7.90
CA MET A 460 -20.89 8.57 6.64
C MET A 460 -21.01 7.61 5.46
N SER A 461 -21.53 8.10 4.32
CA SER A 461 -21.43 7.38 3.06
C SER A 461 -19.95 7.12 2.72
N MET A 462 -19.65 6.12 1.87
CA MET A 462 -18.25 5.83 1.48
C MET A 462 -17.58 7.08 0.88
N LEU A 463 -18.29 7.85 0.05
CA LEU A 463 -17.73 9.08 -0.53
C LEU A 463 -17.37 10.12 0.54
N HIS A 464 -18.23 10.34 1.51
CA HIS A 464 -17.94 11.27 2.60
C HIS A 464 -16.79 10.74 3.47
N ALA A 465 -16.77 9.44 3.76
CA ALA A 465 -15.74 8.83 4.60
C ALA A 465 -14.33 8.98 4.01
N VAL A 466 -14.18 8.74 2.69
CA VAL A 466 -12.87 8.86 2.02
C VAL A 466 -12.49 10.29 1.65
N SER A 467 -13.48 11.19 1.53
CA SER A 467 -13.25 12.62 1.18
C SER A 467 -13.04 13.52 2.39
N SER A 468 -13.34 13.06 3.59
CA SER A 468 -13.18 13.85 4.83
C SER A 468 -11.73 14.25 5.06
N PRO A 469 -11.49 15.45 5.61
CA PRO A 469 -10.15 15.88 5.99
C PRO A 469 -9.54 14.91 7.00
N ARG A 470 -8.29 14.52 6.77
CA ARG A 470 -7.55 13.56 7.60
C ARG A 470 -6.33 14.18 8.24
N PHE A 471 -5.85 13.49 9.25
CA PHE A 471 -4.63 13.79 9.99
C PHE A 471 -3.86 12.50 10.27
N SER A 472 -2.61 12.60 10.69
CA SER A 472 -1.76 11.45 10.99
C SER A 472 -0.78 11.82 12.10
N SER A 473 -0.44 10.85 12.92
CA SER A 473 0.59 11.00 13.94
C SER A 473 1.45 9.74 14.00
N THR A 474 2.39 9.63 13.06
CA THR A 474 3.42 8.57 13.02
C THR A 474 4.74 9.00 13.65
N SER A 475 4.75 10.17 14.30
CA SER A 475 5.82 10.76 15.10
C SER A 475 5.20 11.54 16.25
N ASN A 476 5.98 12.33 16.98
CA ASN A 476 5.44 13.23 18.01
C ASN A 476 4.64 14.40 17.45
N ALA A 477 4.80 14.73 16.16
CA ALA A 477 4.00 15.75 15.50
C ALA A 477 2.65 15.18 15.01
N ILE A 478 1.69 16.09 14.84
CA ILE A 478 0.40 15.84 14.19
C ILE A 478 0.44 16.45 12.80
N ASP A 479 0.42 15.62 11.77
CA ASP A 479 0.29 16.05 10.38
C ASP A 479 -1.20 16.20 10.04
N ILE A 480 -1.59 17.33 9.46
CA ILE A 480 -2.97 17.59 9.07
C ILE A 480 -3.08 18.01 7.60
N THR A 481 -4.18 17.63 6.94
CA THR A 481 -4.50 18.20 5.62
C THR A 481 -4.96 19.67 5.75
N ASN A 482 -4.86 20.43 4.66
CA ASN A 482 -5.17 21.88 4.70
C ASN A 482 -6.64 22.21 4.98
N ARG A 483 -7.57 21.25 4.87
CA ARG A 483 -9.00 21.43 5.09
C ARG A 483 -9.45 21.31 6.55
N ILE A 484 -8.56 20.97 7.48
CA ILE A 484 -8.89 21.00 8.93
C ILE A 484 -8.81 22.44 9.40
N PRO A 485 -9.90 23.01 9.99
CA PRO A 485 -9.93 24.42 10.34
C PRO A 485 -9.04 24.74 11.55
N ASP A 486 -8.55 25.99 11.62
CA ASP A 486 -7.63 26.41 12.68
C ASP A 486 -8.28 26.36 14.07
N TYR A 487 -9.59 26.61 14.21
CA TYR A 487 -10.28 26.50 15.50
C TYR A 487 -10.23 25.07 16.11
N SER A 488 -10.04 24.04 15.29
CA SER A 488 -9.81 22.65 15.78
C SER A 488 -8.36 22.39 16.13
N VAL A 489 -7.43 23.19 15.59
CA VAL A 489 -5.97 22.96 15.65
C VAL A 489 -5.30 23.85 16.70
N ASP A 490 -5.73 25.11 16.83
CA ASP A 490 -5.08 26.08 17.73
C ASP A 490 -5.06 25.61 19.19
N PRO A 491 -6.15 24.98 19.73
CA PRO A 491 -6.06 24.42 21.09
C PRO A 491 -5.02 23.31 21.22
N LEU A 492 -4.78 22.51 20.18
CA LEU A 492 -3.72 21.49 20.22
C LEU A 492 -2.32 22.13 20.33
N ARG A 493 -2.10 23.24 19.61
CA ARG A 493 -0.85 24.00 19.71
C ARG A 493 -0.67 24.61 21.10
N GLU A 494 -1.74 25.15 21.67
CA GLU A 494 -1.73 25.68 23.04
C GLU A 494 -1.45 24.59 24.09
N GLU A 495 -1.90 23.38 23.84
CA GLU A 495 -1.58 22.19 24.64
C GLU A 495 -0.13 21.68 24.41
N GLY A 496 0.64 22.31 23.50
CA GLY A 496 2.03 21.98 23.21
C GLY A 496 2.23 20.80 22.24
N TYR A 497 1.27 20.55 21.36
CA TYR A 497 1.49 19.67 20.20
C TYR A 497 2.16 20.45 19.06
N GLU A 498 3.12 19.81 18.41
CA GLU A 498 3.62 20.28 17.13
C GLU A 498 2.59 19.88 16.06
N VAL A 499 1.99 20.85 15.36
CA VAL A 499 1.01 20.58 14.30
C VAL A 499 1.54 21.10 12.98
N ILE A 500 1.72 20.18 12.02
CA ILE A 500 2.25 20.45 10.68
C ILE A 500 1.10 20.38 9.68
N ARG A 501 0.81 21.51 9.05
CA ARG A 501 -0.23 21.60 8.02
C ARG A 501 0.37 21.31 6.65
N SER A 502 -0.16 20.29 5.98
CA SER A 502 0.17 19.99 4.59
C SER A 502 -0.38 21.09 3.66
N ALA A 503 0.34 21.40 2.60
CA ALA A 503 -0.18 22.21 1.50
C ALA A 503 -1.24 21.46 0.68
N LEU A 504 -1.28 20.13 0.78
CA LEU A 504 -2.19 19.28 0.03
C LEU A 504 -3.60 19.27 0.65
N THR A 505 -4.61 19.28 -0.21
CA THR A 505 -6.02 19.16 0.18
C THR A 505 -6.35 17.71 0.59
N PHE A 506 -5.76 16.75 -0.11
CA PHE A 506 -5.82 15.32 0.14
C PHE A 506 -4.39 14.80 0.15
N GLY A 507 -4.00 13.99 1.10
CA GLY A 507 -2.58 13.59 1.15
C GLY A 507 -2.23 12.63 2.27
N ILE A 508 -3.16 12.29 3.14
CA ILE A 508 -2.93 11.36 4.25
C ILE A 508 -3.72 10.09 4.01
N GLY A 509 -3.05 9.01 3.59
CA GLY A 509 -3.62 7.70 3.34
C GLY A 509 -4.84 7.76 2.41
N ALA A 510 -4.63 7.74 1.10
CA ALA A 510 -5.71 7.88 0.13
C ALA A 510 -6.60 6.64 0.09
N VAL A 511 -7.69 6.62 0.83
CA VAL A 511 -8.56 5.45 1.00
C VAL A 511 -9.45 5.24 -0.22
N HIS A 512 -9.51 3.98 -0.68
CA HIS A 512 -10.43 3.51 -1.71
C HIS A 512 -11.29 2.39 -1.11
N GLY A 513 -12.59 2.44 -1.28
CA GLY A 513 -13.44 1.45 -0.65
C GLY A 513 -14.85 1.33 -1.19
N ILE A 514 -15.51 0.26 -0.76
CA ILE A 514 -16.90 -0.08 -1.06
C ILE A 514 -17.63 -0.29 0.27
N ARG A 515 -18.79 0.36 0.42
CA ARG A 515 -19.75 0.12 1.50
C ARG A 515 -20.91 -0.69 0.94
N ILE A 516 -21.37 -1.66 1.69
CA ILE A 516 -22.46 -2.57 1.35
C ILE A 516 -23.56 -2.41 2.40
N ASP A 517 -24.67 -1.82 2.02
CA ASP A 517 -25.84 -1.63 2.87
C ASP A 517 -27.03 -2.41 2.29
N ASP A 518 -27.50 -3.44 2.97
CA ASP A 518 -28.62 -4.29 2.52
C ASP A 518 -28.50 -4.79 1.07
N GLY A 519 -27.26 -5.11 0.65
CA GLY A 519 -26.94 -5.56 -0.70
C GLY A 519 -26.78 -4.44 -1.73
N VAL A 520 -26.92 -3.18 -1.34
CA VAL A 520 -26.64 -2.01 -2.19
C VAL A 520 -25.16 -1.66 -2.08
N LEU A 521 -24.46 -1.64 -3.20
CA LEU A 521 -23.04 -1.29 -3.29
C LEU A 521 -22.88 0.22 -3.53
N THR A 522 -22.09 0.87 -2.70
CA THR A 522 -21.64 2.25 -2.90
C THR A 522 -20.11 2.30 -2.76
N GLY A 523 -19.42 2.85 -3.74
CA GLY A 523 -17.96 2.92 -3.74
C GLY A 523 -17.44 4.32 -3.93
N ALA A 524 -16.24 4.56 -3.43
CA ALA A 524 -15.53 5.82 -3.67
C ALA A 524 -14.01 5.62 -3.64
N ALA A 525 -13.34 6.33 -4.53
CA ALA A 525 -11.90 6.56 -4.50
C ALA A 525 -11.62 7.91 -3.82
N ASP A 526 -10.49 8.01 -3.14
CA ASP A 526 -10.00 9.27 -2.56
C ASP A 526 -9.83 10.34 -3.66
N PRO A 527 -10.38 11.56 -3.48
CA PRO A 527 -10.26 12.64 -4.46
C PRO A 527 -8.85 13.17 -4.69
N GLY A 528 -7.89 12.81 -3.84
CA GLY A 528 -6.46 13.15 -4.01
C GLY A 528 -5.74 12.30 -5.05
N HIS A 529 -6.38 11.23 -5.52
CA HIS A 529 -5.93 10.38 -6.59
C HIS A 529 -6.84 10.52 -7.82
N ASP A 530 -6.39 10.03 -8.98
CA ASP A 530 -7.21 10.01 -10.22
C ASP A 530 -8.27 8.89 -10.20
N GLY A 531 -8.43 8.18 -9.08
CA GLY A 531 -9.20 6.95 -8.95
C GLY A 531 -10.70 7.10 -9.17
N VAL A 532 -11.34 5.97 -9.48
CA VAL A 532 -12.77 5.91 -9.74
C VAL A 532 -13.40 4.64 -9.19
N ALA A 533 -14.66 4.75 -8.77
CA ALA A 533 -15.54 3.62 -8.46
C ALA A 533 -16.44 3.35 -9.67
N LEU A 534 -16.45 2.11 -10.13
CA LEU A 534 -17.31 1.65 -11.22
C LEU A 534 -18.22 0.51 -10.74
N GLY A 535 -19.53 0.75 -10.78
CA GLY A 535 -20.56 -0.24 -10.55
C GLY A 535 -21.01 -0.87 -11.87
N VAL A 536 -21.25 -2.20 -11.84
CA VAL A 536 -21.69 -2.99 -13.00
C VAL A 536 -22.83 -3.91 -12.63
#